data_2fdd563b3a928010937a1f284d464414
#
_entry.id   2fdd563b3a928010937a1f284d464414
#
_cell.length_a   1.000
_cell.length_b   1.000
_cell.length_c   1.000
_cell.angle_alpha   90.00
_cell.angle_beta   90.00
_cell.angle_gamma   90.00
#
_symmetry.space_group_name_H-M   'P 1'
#
loop_
_entity.id
_entity.type
_entity.pdbx_description
1 polymer ?
#
loop_
_entity_poly.entity_id
_entity_poly.type
_entity_poly.pdbx_seq_one_letter_code
_entity_poly.pdbx_strand_id
1 'polypeptide(L)'
;MYINKIHIQNYRNFSDFTMEFHKGLNVIIGANNSGKTGLLYAINLLNSPSDISVDDFNKNNLLKYSKLYLETAPSITIEYSICHRIREDDTDDESIIKLLPFLGIKEFAENRQEHDGVVEYNIAACIRAAYSLDTKFLEEYKKAIANEANNFEDYLLVLKRFVEKHYSWNYTNGISDTRAEQKAVTDIFDIRFIGAERTSEEVRKETKREIISFTKDADHASDFDKFKRDISEDIEKLLSPSITKLATLFENEKNAIGLAKGNVSIASTVHANFSLADTYTTEIKDTKSGYTLPLQNNGLGYT
;
A
#
# COMPACT_ATOMS: atom_id res chain seq x y z
N MET A 1 3.87 -10.83 18.13
CA MET A 1 3.73 -9.40 17.82
C MET A 1 2.27 -9.09 17.47
N TYR A 2 1.71 -7.97 17.91
CA TYR A 2 0.35 -7.52 17.56
C TYR A 2 0.21 -6.01 17.84
N ILE A 3 -0.72 -5.36 17.15
CA ILE A 3 -1.11 -3.98 17.43
C ILE A 3 -1.97 -4.00 18.69
N ASN A 4 -1.50 -3.42 19.79
CA ASN A 4 -2.26 -3.37 21.04
C ASN A 4 -3.08 -2.09 21.21
N LYS A 5 -2.74 -1.02 20.48
CA LYS A 5 -3.47 0.25 20.53
C LYS A 5 -3.33 0.99 19.22
N ILE A 6 -4.41 1.64 18.79
CA ILE A 6 -4.41 2.61 17.69
C ILE A 6 -4.97 3.94 18.19
N HIS A 7 -4.34 5.04 17.80
CA HIS A 7 -4.84 6.39 18.03
C HIS A 7 -4.95 7.09 16.67
N ILE A 8 -6.14 7.57 16.34
CA ILE A 8 -6.48 8.14 15.03
C ILE A 8 -6.96 9.58 15.24
N GLN A 9 -6.33 10.51 14.54
CA GLN A 9 -6.70 11.92 14.56
C GLN A 9 -7.01 12.42 13.15
N ASN A 10 -8.11 13.14 13.03
CA ASN A 10 -8.54 13.86 11.84
C ASN A 10 -8.75 12.96 10.60
N TYR A 11 -9.17 11.70 10.79
CA TYR A 11 -9.38 10.75 9.70
C TYR A 11 -10.85 10.29 9.64
N ARG A 12 -11.53 10.50 8.52
CA ARG A 12 -12.93 10.12 8.27
C ARG A 12 -13.86 10.51 9.42
N ASN A 13 -14.49 9.54 10.06
CA ASN A 13 -15.40 9.78 11.20
C ASN A 13 -14.65 10.07 12.51
N PHE A 14 -13.33 9.91 12.54
CA PHE A 14 -12.51 10.05 13.73
C PHE A 14 -11.91 11.45 13.84
N SER A 15 -12.43 12.26 14.73
CA SER A 15 -11.86 13.55 15.10
C SER A 15 -10.59 13.35 15.93
N ASP A 16 -10.74 12.59 17.02
CA ASP A 16 -9.71 12.10 17.92
C ASP A 16 -10.25 10.81 18.55
N PHE A 17 -9.63 9.67 18.26
CA PHE A 17 -10.16 8.37 18.64
C PHE A 17 -9.03 7.42 19.03
N THR A 18 -9.22 6.70 20.10
CA THR A 18 -8.29 5.69 20.58
C THR A 18 -9.03 4.36 20.78
N MET A 19 -8.40 3.25 20.36
CA MET A 19 -8.89 1.90 20.61
C MET A 19 -7.74 0.97 21.00
N GLU A 20 -8.00 0.12 21.98
CA GLU A 20 -7.08 -0.93 22.42
C GLU A 20 -7.52 -2.28 21.88
N PHE A 21 -6.55 -3.14 21.57
CA PHE A 21 -6.74 -4.49 21.05
C PHE A 21 -6.04 -5.49 21.96
N HIS A 22 -6.55 -6.71 21.94
CA HIS A 22 -5.95 -7.85 22.62
C HIS A 22 -5.29 -8.78 21.60
N LYS A 23 -4.32 -9.58 22.05
CA LYS A 23 -3.74 -10.65 21.22
C LYS A 23 -4.82 -11.65 20.81
N GLY A 24 -4.92 -11.94 19.51
CA GLY A 24 -5.88 -12.88 18.95
C GLY A 24 -7.13 -12.19 18.36
N LEU A 25 -8.29 -12.78 18.55
CA LEU A 25 -9.54 -12.32 17.93
C LEU A 25 -10.07 -11.05 18.63
N ASN A 26 -10.27 -9.99 17.85
CA ASN A 26 -10.95 -8.77 18.28
C ASN A 26 -12.22 -8.59 17.44
N VAL A 27 -13.36 -8.37 18.09
CA VAL A 27 -14.66 -8.18 17.44
C VAL A 27 -15.10 -6.74 17.61
N ILE A 28 -15.28 -6.03 16.49
CA ILE A 28 -15.71 -4.64 16.48
C ILE A 28 -17.19 -4.58 16.15
N ILE A 29 -17.99 -4.11 17.13
CA ILE A 29 -19.45 -4.00 17.02
C ILE A 29 -19.85 -2.53 17.02
N GLY A 30 -20.87 -2.17 16.29
CA GLY A 30 -21.41 -0.81 16.29
C GLY A 30 -22.50 -0.61 15.22
N ALA A 31 -23.26 0.47 15.33
CA ALA A 31 -24.28 0.85 14.35
C ALA A 31 -23.69 1.07 12.95
N ASN A 32 -24.55 1.09 11.94
CA ASN A 32 -24.12 1.48 10.59
C ASN A 32 -23.59 2.92 10.63
N ASN A 33 -22.55 3.16 9.85
CA ASN A 33 -21.85 4.44 9.77
C ASN A 33 -21.13 4.90 11.06
N SER A 34 -20.90 4.00 12.03
CA SER A 34 -20.16 4.30 13.26
C SER A 34 -18.64 4.37 13.10
N GLY A 35 -18.12 4.16 11.87
CA GLY A 35 -16.68 4.23 11.59
C GLY A 35 -15.95 2.88 11.60
N LYS A 36 -16.63 1.73 11.82
CA LYS A 36 -15.99 0.39 11.84
C LYS A 36 -15.08 0.15 10.65
N THR A 37 -15.58 0.39 9.44
CA THR A 37 -14.82 0.25 8.20
C THR A 37 -13.65 1.24 8.14
N GLY A 38 -13.85 2.48 8.61
CA GLY A 38 -12.79 3.48 8.70
C GLY A 38 -11.64 3.05 9.62
N LEU A 39 -11.95 2.39 10.75
CA LEU A 39 -10.94 1.84 11.65
C LEU A 39 -10.14 0.71 10.98
N LEU A 40 -10.80 -0.20 10.27
CA LEU A 40 -10.12 -1.27 9.54
C LEU A 40 -9.22 -0.71 8.43
N TYR A 41 -9.67 0.32 7.72
CA TYR A 41 -8.82 1.01 6.74
C TYR A 41 -7.62 1.69 7.42
N ALA A 42 -7.81 2.34 8.57
CA ALA A 42 -6.71 2.95 9.31
C ALA A 42 -5.65 1.91 9.72
N ILE A 43 -6.06 0.70 10.12
CA ILE A 43 -5.13 -0.40 10.42
C ILE A 43 -4.41 -0.86 9.14
N ASN A 44 -5.12 -0.97 8.02
CA ASN A 44 -4.53 -1.41 6.75
C ASN A 44 -3.50 -0.42 6.19
N LEU A 45 -3.63 0.88 6.48
CA LEU A 45 -2.67 1.91 6.04
C LEU A 45 -1.25 1.66 6.58
N LEU A 46 -1.08 0.91 7.66
CA LEU A 46 0.23 0.54 8.19
C LEU A 46 1.04 -0.30 7.18
N ASN A 47 0.39 -1.24 6.49
CA ASN A 47 1.02 -2.15 5.54
C ASN A 47 0.86 -1.69 4.08
N SER A 48 -0.25 -1.05 3.78
CA SER A 48 -0.61 -0.64 2.43
C SER A 48 -1.05 0.84 2.43
N PRO A 49 -0.09 1.77 2.57
CA PRO A 49 -0.40 3.19 2.51
C PRO A 49 -0.98 3.51 1.13
N SER A 50 -2.16 4.12 1.14
CA SER A 50 -2.87 4.58 -0.05
C SER A 50 -2.85 6.09 -0.15
N ASP A 51 -3.18 6.59 -1.32
CA ASP A 51 -3.45 8.01 -1.51
C ASP A 51 -4.70 8.39 -0.72
N ILE A 52 -4.57 9.46 0.03
CA ILE A 52 -5.63 10.06 0.83
C ILE A 52 -6.27 11.19 0.01
N SER A 53 -7.58 11.23 0.00
CA SER A 53 -8.34 12.34 -0.58
C SER A 53 -8.75 13.36 0.47
N VAL A 54 -9.23 14.52 0.03
CA VAL A 54 -9.77 15.53 0.95
C VAL A 54 -10.99 15.00 1.73
N ASP A 55 -11.71 14.02 1.17
CA ASP A 55 -12.87 13.40 1.81
C ASP A 55 -12.50 12.45 2.96
N ASP A 56 -11.24 12.05 3.07
CA ASP A 56 -10.73 11.25 4.17
C ASP A 56 -10.37 12.09 5.40
N PHE A 57 -10.32 13.41 5.28
CA PHE A 57 -10.18 14.28 6.45
C PHE A 57 -11.50 14.37 7.22
N ASN A 58 -11.41 14.49 8.54
CA ASN A 58 -12.59 14.66 9.38
C ASN A 58 -13.26 16.02 9.13
N LYS A 59 -14.45 16.01 8.52
CA LYS A 59 -15.15 17.23 8.12
C LYS A 59 -15.48 18.15 9.29
N ASN A 60 -15.78 17.59 10.45
CA ASN A 60 -16.07 18.40 11.65
C ASN A 60 -14.82 19.12 12.14
N ASN A 61 -13.66 18.50 12.07
CA ASN A 61 -12.40 19.16 12.42
C ASN A 61 -12.05 20.24 11.40
N LEU A 62 -12.16 19.96 10.10
CA LEU A 62 -11.93 20.97 9.07
C LEU A 62 -12.85 22.16 9.23
N LEU A 63 -14.14 21.95 9.49
CA LEU A 63 -15.12 23.00 9.70
C LEU A 63 -14.84 23.82 10.98
N LYS A 64 -14.57 23.12 12.09
CA LYS A 64 -14.32 23.74 13.39
C LYS A 64 -13.03 24.54 13.42
N TYR A 65 -11.97 24.01 12.79
CA TYR A 65 -10.63 24.56 12.83
C TYR A 65 -10.20 25.25 11.51
N SER A 66 -11.14 25.53 10.60
CA SER A 66 -10.82 26.15 9.31
C SER A 66 -9.98 27.43 9.44
N LYS A 67 -10.26 28.28 10.45
CA LYS A 67 -9.47 29.49 10.71
C LYS A 67 -8.03 29.18 11.15
N LEU A 68 -7.84 28.11 11.96
CA LEU A 68 -6.52 27.64 12.36
C LEU A 68 -5.73 27.12 11.16
N TYR A 69 -6.42 26.45 10.24
CA TYR A 69 -5.83 25.91 9.02
C TYR A 69 -5.49 26.96 7.95
N LEU A 70 -5.85 28.23 8.16
CA LEU A 70 -5.30 29.35 7.38
C LEU A 70 -3.82 29.60 7.69
N GLU A 71 -3.37 29.25 8.89
CA GLU A 71 -1.97 29.40 9.31
C GLU A 71 -1.17 28.11 9.17
N THR A 72 -1.84 26.96 9.35
CA THR A 72 -1.25 25.62 9.29
C THR A 72 -2.08 24.75 8.34
N ALA A 73 -1.45 23.85 7.64
CA ALA A 73 -2.18 22.87 6.84
C ALA A 73 -2.73 21.75 7.74
N PRO A 74 -3.95 21.24 7.50
CA PRO A 74 -4.49 20.11 8.25
C PRO A 74 -3.67 18.85 7.97
N SER A 75 -3.58 17.95 8.94
CA SER A 75 -2.92 16.64 8.78
C SER A 75 -3.80 15.53 9.34
N ILE A 76 -3.60 14.32 8.85
CA ILE A 76 -4.14 13.10 9.45
C ILE A 76 -2.99 12.44 10.20
N THR A 77 -3.22 12.03 11.44
CA THR A 77 -2.22 11.31 12.23
C THR A 77 -2.78 10.00 12.73
N ILE A 78 -2.03 8.93 12.56
CA ILE A 78 -2.37 7.61 13.08
C ILE A 78 -1.15 7.08 13.83
N GLU A 79 -1.35 6.74 15.09
CA GLU A 79 -0.33 6.11 15.92
C GLU A 79 -0.70 4.65 16.17
N TYR A 80 0.26 3.77 15.94
CA TYR A 80 0.13 2.34 16.18
C TYR A 80 1.09 1.96 17.30
N SER A 81 0.53 1.54 18.43
CA SER A 81 1.32 0.92 19.50
C SER A 81 1.34 -0.58 19.25
N ILE A 82 2.54 -1.16 19.25
CA ILE A 82 2.80 -2.56 18.95
C ILE A 82 3.38 -3.22 20.18
N CYS A 83 2.83 -4.36 20.57
CA CYS A 83 3.35 -5.17 21.65
C CYS A 83 3.93 -6.47 21.08
N HIS A 84 5.13 -6.80 21.55
CA HIS A 84 5.79 -8.06 21.24
C HIS A 84 6.35 -8.68 22.51
N ARG A 85 6.12 -9.98 22.70
CA ARG A 85 6.64 -10.76 23.82
C ARG A 85 7.79 -11.61 23.33
N ILE A 86 8.93 -11.47 23.98
CA ILE A 86 10.18 -12.17 23.66
C ILE A 86 10.60 -12.99 24.86
N ARG A 87 11.14 -14.17 24.63
CA ARG A 87 11.82 -14.97 25.65
C ARG A 87 13.32 -14.68 25.61
N GLU A 88 13.98 -14.84 26.77
CA GLU A 88 15.41 -14.55 26.89
C GLU A 88 16.28 -15.46 26.01
N ASP A 89 15.77 -16.64 25.65
CA ASP A 89 16.42 -17.62 24.79
C ASP A 89 16.15 -17.41 23.27
N ASP A 90 15.18 -16.55 22.91
CA ASP A 90 14.85 -16.21 21.52
C ASP A 90 15.81 -15.11 20.98
N THR A 91 17.10 -15.44 20.82
CA THR A 91 18.13 -14.47 20.38
C THR A 91 18.01 -14.07 18.90
N ASP A 92 17.30 -14.83 18.07
CA ASP A 92 17.23 -14.67 16.62
C ASP A 92 15.82 -14.27 16.13
N ASP A 93 15.01 -13.60 16.96
CA ASP A 93 13.67 -13.15 16.54
C ASP A 93 13.78 -11.98 15.55
N GLU A 94 13.60 -12.27 14.27
CA GLU A 94 13.56 -11.27 13.18
C GLU A 94 12.55 -10.14 13.45
N SER A 95 11.50 -10.40 14.23
CA SER A 95 10.49 -9.41 14.58
C SER A 95 11.07 -8.27 15.42
N ILE A 96 12.08 -8.55 16.26
CA ILE A 96 12.76 -7.54 17.05
C ILE A 96 13.51 -6.58 16.13
N ILE A 97 14.24 -7.13 15.16
CA ILE A 97 15.03 -6.33 14.21
C ILE A 97 14.13 -5.34 13.48
N LYS A 98 12.94 -5.79 13.06
CA LYS A 98 11.96 -4.92 12.39
C LYS A 98 11.39 -3.83 13.30
N LEU A 99 11.30 -4.08 14.60
CA LEU A 99 10.78 -3.10 15.57
C LEU A 99 11.84 -2.13 16.10
N LEU A 100 13.15 -2.43 15.95
CA LEU A 100 14.24 -1.59 16.49
C LEU A 100 14.09 -0.08 16.21
N PRO A 101 13.71 0.36 14.99
CA PRO A 101 13.55 1.80 14.70
C PRO A 101 12.45 2.49 15.52
N PHE A 102 11.53 1.72 16.10
CA PHE A 102 10.31 2.21 16.75
C PHE A 102 10.26 1.96 18.25
N LEU A 103 11.33 1.39 18.81
CA LEU A 103 11.41 1.11 20.25
C LEU A 103 11.71 2.37 21.06
N GLY A 104 11.19 2.42 22.27
CA GLY A 104 11.58 3.39 23.30
C GLY A 104 12.71 2.86 24.16
N ILE A 105 13.73 3.70 24.43
CA ILE A 105 14.92 3.29 25.17
C ILE A 105 14.62 2.93 26.64
N LYS A 106 13.52 3.44 27.20
CA LYS A 106 13.19 3.25 28.65
C LYS A 106 12.46 1.96 28.98
N GLU A 107 11.85 1.28 27.99
CA GLU A 107 10.89 0.21 28.25
C GLU A 107 11.51 -1.19 28.41
N PHE A 108 12.77 -1.39 28.00
CA PHE A 108 13.42 -2.70 28.10
C PHE A 108 13.64 -3.21 29.53
N ALA A 109 13.84 -2.32 30.48
CA ALA A 109 14.21 -2.70 31.86
C ALA A 109 13.00 -2.94 32.79
N GLU A 110 11.83 -2.35 32.50
CA GLU A 110 10.66 -2.36 33.40
C GLU A 110 9.69 -3.50 33.11
N ASN A 111 9.79 -4.17 31.95
CA ASN A 111 8.81 -5.17 31.48
C ASN A 111 9.31 -6.61 31.56
N ARG A 112 10.26 -6.90 32.46
CA ARG A 112 10.75 -8.25 32.72
C ARG A 112 9.74 -9.02 33.56
N GLN A 113 9.25 -10.14 33.05
CA GLN A 113 8.41 -11.08 33.79
C GLN A 113 9.10 -12.43 33.83
N GLU A 114 9.16 -13.06 35.02
CA GLU A 114 9.70 -14.41 35.19
C GLU A 114 8.53 -15.33 35.58
N HIS A 115 8.30 -16.35 34.76
CA HIS A 115 7.30 -17.37 35.00
C HIS A 115 7.88 -18.75 34.72
N ASP A 116 7.81 -19.65 35.68
CA ASP A 116 8.36 -21.02 35.58
C ASP A 116 9.82 -21.12 35.13
N GLY A 117 10.67 -20.15 35.54
CA GLY A 117 12.09 -20.11 35.18
C GLY A 117 12.37 -19.59 33.78
N VAL A 118 11.35 -19.15 33.05
CA VAL A 118 11.49 -18.50 31.74
C VAL A 118 11.33 -17.00 31.94
N VAL A 119 12.34 -16.25 31.49
CA VAL A 119 12.31 -14.77 31.50
C VAL A 119 11.70 -14.30 30.18
N GLU A 120 10.63 -13.52 30.29
CA GLU A 120 9.95 -12.90 29.16
C GLU A 120 10.03 -11.39 29.25
N TYR A 121 10.23 -10.73 28.10
CA TYR A 121 10.22 -9.28 27.97
C TYR A 121 9.05 -8.86 27.09
N ASN A 122 8.24 -7.91 27.58
CA ASN A 122 7.24 -7.25 26.74
C ASN A 122 7.86 -5.99 26.12
N ILE A 123 8.04 -6.01 24.81
CA ILE A 123 8.56 -4.89 24.06
C ILE A 123 7.40 -4.09 23.52
N ALA A 124 7.42 -2.78 23.73
CA ALA A 124 6.48 -1.84 23.15
C ALA A 124 7.20 -0.98 22.10
N ALA A 125 6.63 -0.91 20.92
CA ALA A 125 7.05 -0.02 19.84
C ALA A 125 5.90 0.92 19.47
N CYS A 126 6.22 2.15 19.07
CA CYS A 126 5.22 3.10 18.61
C CYS A 126 5.60 3.67 17.25
N ILE A 127 4.69 3.53 16.29
CA ILE A 127 4.81 4.10 14.95
C ILE A 127 3.81 5.23 14.83
N ARG A 128 4.28 6.42 14.48
CA ARG A 128 3.41 7.54 14.11
C ARG A 128 3.47 7.74 12.60
N ALA A 129 2.33 7.59 11.93
CA ALA A 129 2.14 7.86 10.53
C ALA A 129 1.34 9.18 10.38
N ALA A 130 1.94 10.19 9.75
CA ALA A 130 1.30 11.48 9.52
C ALA A 130 1.18 11.74 8.01
N TYR A 131 -0.04 11.93 7.52
CA TYR A 131 -0.28 12.41 6.16
C TYR A 131 -0.40 13.93 6.21
N SER A 132 0.57 14.62 5.68
CA SER A 132 0.72 16.07 5.85
C SER A 132 1.31 16.74 4.62
N LEU A 133 1.07 18.04 4.53
CA LEU A 133 1.67 18.90 3.50
C LEU A 133 3.20 18.95 3.68
N ASP A 134 3.94 18.82 2.57
CA ASP A 134 5.38 19.09 2.59
C ASP A 134 5.62 20.56 2.97
N THR A 135 6.46 20.78 3.96
CA THR A 135 6.75 22.11 4.54
C THR A 135 7.20 23.15 3.52
N LYS A 136 7.79 22.71 2.39
CA LYS A 136 8.19 23.59 1.27
C LYS A 136 7.02 24.34 0.67
N PHE A 137 5.82 23.75 0.67
CA PHE A 137 4.62 24.31 0.06
C PHE A 137 3.71 25.03 1.05
N LEU A 138 4.10 25.15 2.32
CA LEU A 138 3.27 25.78 3.35
C LEU A 138 2.96 27.25 3.03
N GLU A 139 3.94 28.02 2.58
CA GLU A 139 3.74 29.43 2.23
C GLU A 139 2.87 29.60 0.97
N GLU A 140 3.00 28.68 0.01
CA GLU A 140 2.14 28.65 -1.18
C GLU A 140 0.69 28.31 -0.80
N TYR A 141 0.51 27.32 0.09
CA TYR A 141 -0.79 26.95 0.65
C TYR A 141 -1.46 28.14 1.34
N LYS A 142 -0.75 28.83 2.23
CA LYS A 142 -1.27 30.01 2.94
C LYS A 142 -1.72 31.12 1.97
N LYS A 143 -0.92 31.41 0.94
CA LYS A 143 -1.25 32.39 -0.09
C LYS A 143 -2.48 31.98 -0.88
N ALA A 144 -2.58 30.73 -1.28
CA ALA A 144 -3.73 30.20 -2.00
C ALA A 144 -5.01 30.30 -1.17
N ILE A 145 -4.95 29.93 0.12
CA ILE A 145 -6.09 30.08 1.04
C ILE A 145 -6.49 31.55 1.19
N ALA A 146 -5.54 32.45 1.41
CA ALA A 146 -5.82 33.88 1.59
C ALA A 146 -6.46 34.55 0.35
N ASN A 147 -6.10 34.07 -0.84
CA ASN A 147 -6.57 34.69 -2.09
C ASN A 147 -7.84 34.04 -2.66
N GLU A 148 -8.05 32.73 -2.43
CA GLU A 148 -9.06 31.96 -3.13
C GLU A 148 -10.19 31.45 -2.21
N ALA A 149 -9.96 31.30 -0.89
CA ALA A 149 -10.93 30.72 0.04
C ALA A 149 -11.79 31.81 0.70
N ASN A 150 -12.93 32.13 0.10
CA ASN A 150 -13.91 33.08 0.66
C ASN A 150 -14.89 32.40 1.63
N ASN A 151 -15.10 31.11 1.48
CA ASN A 151 -15.98 30.28 2.29
C ASN A 151 -15.40 28.90 2.50
N PHE A 152 -16.12 28.03 3.21
CA PHE A 152 -15.65 26.68 3.53
C PHE A 152 -15.54 25.78 2.27
N GLU A 153 -16.42 25.94 1.30
CA GLU A 153 -16.38 25.16 0.05
C GLU A 153 -15.15 25.53 -0.78
N ASP A 154 -14.87 26.82 -0.91
CA ASP A 154 -13.64 27.32 -1.58
C ASP A 154 -12.39 26.78 -0.87
N TYR A 155 -12.38 26.81 0.47
CA TYR A 155 -11.32 26.22 1.28
C TYR A 155 -11.09 24.73 0.94
N LEU A 156 -12.16 23.93 0.86
CA LEU A 156 -12.06 22.51 0.51
C LEU A 156 -11.50 22.30 -0.91
N LEU A 157 -11.85 23.16 -1.86
CA LEU A 157 -11.32 23.09 -3.23
C LEU A 157 -9.81 23.39 -3.27
N VAL A 158 -9.36 24.40 -2.53
CA VAL A 158 -7.92 24.70 -2.40
C VAL A 158 -7.21 23.54 -1.72
N LEU A 159 -7.74 23.06 -0.58
CA LEU A 159 -7.16 21.93 0.16
C LEU A 159 -7.05 20.69 -0.74
N LYS A 160 -8.09 20.36 -1.51
CA LYS A 160 -8.08 19.22 -2.43
C LYS A 160 -6.91 19.29 -3.41
N ARG A 161 -6.68 20.45 -4.01
CA ARG A 161 -5.58 20.68 -4.96
C ARG A 161 -4.20 20.43 -4.32
N PHE A 162 -4.02 20.84 -3.05
CA PHE A 162 -2.77 20.61 -2.32
C PHE A 162 -2.63 19.15 -1.87
N VAL A 163 -3.71 18.50 -1.41
CA VAL A 163 -3.73 17.10 -1.03
C VAL A 163 -3.32 16.21 -2.19
N GLU A 164 -3.82 16.46 -3.40
CA GLU A 164 -3.51 15.68 -4.59
C GLU A 164 -2.04 15.83 -5.06
N LYS A 165 -1.35 16.91 -4.71
CA LYS A 165 -0.04 17.22 -5.30
C LYS A 165 1.12 17.26 -4.31
N HIS A 166 0.86 17.67 -3.07
CA HIS A 166 1.91 18.10 -2.16
C HIS A 166 1.82 17.46 -0.77
N TYR A 167 0.87 16.56 -0.56
CA TYR A 167 0.76 15.78 0.66
C TYR A 167 1.43 14.43 0.51
N SER A 168 1.99 13.93 1.59
CA SER A 168 2.61 12.61 1.62
C SER A 168 2.60 12.02 3.03
N TRP A 169 2.76 10.70 3.11
CA TRP A 169 2.96 10.00 4.37
C TRP A 169 4.37 10.25 4.90
N ASN A 170 4.45 10.64 6.15
CA ASN A 170 5.67 10.77 6.93
C ASN A 170 5.58 9.84 8.13
N TYR A 171 6.62 9.04 8.35
CA TYR A 171 6.68 8.07 9.43
C TYR A 171 7.73 8.46 10.44
N THR A 172 7.38 8.36 11.72
CA THR A 172 8.31 8.59 12.83
C THR A 172 8.11 7.54 13.91
N ASN A 173 9.14 7.33 14.71
CA ASN A 173 8.97 6.67 15.99
C ASN A 173 8.08 7.54 16.88
N GLY A 174 6.94 7.01 17.33
CA GLY A 174 5.98 7.77 18.13
C GLY A 174 6.47 8.15 19.55
N ILE A 175 7.62 7.61 19.97
CA ILE A 175 8.22 7.86 21.31
C ILE A 175 9.35 8.89 21.20
N SER A 176 10.24 8.74 20.21
CA SER A 176 11.43 9.57 20.06
C SER A 176 11.34 10.63 18.95
N ASP A 177 10.25 10.64 18.19
CA ASP A 177 10.03 11.48 17.00
C ASP A 177 11.10 11.31 15.89
N THR A 178 11.94 10.26 15.99
CA THR A 178 12.94 9.95 14.97
C THR A 178 12.27 9.52 13.68
N ARG A 179 12.70 10.07 12.55
CA ARG A 179 12.16 9.74 11.24
C ARG A 179 12.45 8.28 10.86
N ALA A 180 11.47 7.61 10.29
CA ALA A 180 11.57 6.26 9.77
C ALA A 180 11.24 6.23 8.27
N GLU A 181 11.79 5.24 7.58
CA GLU A 181 11.47 4.99 6.18
C GLU A 181 10.14 4.22 6.07
N GLN A 182 9.35 4.52 5.04
CA GLN A 182 8.08 3.84 4.77
C GLN A 182 8.26 2.31 4.69
N LYS A 183 9.32 1.85 4.04
CA LYS A 183 9.62 0.43 3.90
C LYS A 183 9.78 -0.27 5.25
N ALA A 184 10.47 0.37 6.20
CA ALA A 184 10.63 -0.18 7.55
C ALA A 184 9.29 -0.37 8.27
N VAL A 185 8.28 0.46 7.95
CA VAL A 185 6.94 0.36 8.53
C VAL A 185 6.13 -0.74 7.84
N THR A 186 6.12 -0.78 6.51
CA THR A 186 5.33 -1.75 5.74
C THR A 186 5.82 -3.19 5.88
N ASP A 187 7.08 -3.39 6.24
CA ASP A 187 7.68 -4.71 6.42
C ASP A 187 7.43 -5.32 7.82
N ILE A 188 6.78 -4.57 8.75
CA ILE A 188 6.51 -5.05 10.12
C ILE A 188 5.43 -6.12 10.15
N PHE A 189 4.32 -5.90 9.43
CA PHE A 189 3.16 -6.80 9.41
C PHE A 189 2.78 -7.20 7.99
N ASP A 190 2.32 -8.43 7.83
CA ASP A 190 1.52 -8.86 6.68
C ASP A 190 0.04 -8.68 7.04
N ILE A 191 -0.52 -7.53 6.69
CA ILE A 191 -1.93 -7.21 6.95
C ILE A 191 -2.74 -7.57 5.71
N ARG A 192 -3.73 -8.44 5.88
CA ARG A 192 -4.68 -8.81 4.83
C ARG A 192 -6.05 -8.22 5.14
N PHE A 193 -6.43 -7.22 4.36
CA PHE A 193 -7.74 -6.60 4.45
C PHE A 193 -8.75 -7.39 3.63
N ILE A 194 -9.82 -7.87 4.29
CA ILE A 194 -10.92 -8.57 3.65
C ILE A 194 -12.16 -7.68 3.74
N GLY A 195 -12.56 -7.08 2.62
CA GLY A 195 -13.76 -6.25 2.54
C GLY A 195 -15.05 -7.07 2.71
N ALA A 196 -16.13 -6.41 3.19
CA ALA A 196 -17.46 -7.03 3.29
C ALA A 196 -18.07 -7.33 1.91
N GLU A 197 -17.76 -6.50 0.92
CA GLU A 197 -18.09 -6.71 -0.49
C GLU A 197 -16.77 -6.91 -1.24
N ARG A 198 -16.52 -8.14 -1.66
CA ARG A 198 -15.42 -8.42 -2.57
C ARG A 198 -15.93 -8.20 -3.98
N THR A 199 -15.44 -7.17 -4.63
CA THR A 199 -15.62 -7.03 -6.07
C THR A 199 -14.79 -8.09 -6.79
N SER A 200 -15.26 -8.58 -7.93
CA SER A 200 -14.50 -9.51 -8.79
C SER A 200 -13.10 -8.95 -9.13
N GLU A 201 -12.96 -7.64 -9.14
CA GLU A 201 -11.70 -6.95 -9.42
C GLU A 201 -10.72 -7.00 -8.23
N GLU A 202 -11.21 -6.95 -6.99
CA GLU A 202 -10.37 -7.11 -5.79
C GLU A 202 -9.85 -8.54 -5.66
N VAL A 203 -10.72 -9.53 -5.88
CA VAL A 203 -10.32 -10.95 -5.93
C VAL A 203 -9.25 -11.16 -7.00
N ARG A 204 -9.43 -10.57 -8.18
CA ARG A 204 -8.44 -10.65 -9.27
C ARG A 204 -7.10 -10.01 -8.89
N LYS A 205 -7.12 -8.86 -8.19
CA LYS A 205 -5.90 -8.19 -7.71
C LYS A 205 -5.16 -9.01 -6.67
N GLU A 206 -5.87 -9.62 -5.72
CA GLU A 206 -5.27 -10.52 -4.72
C GLU A 206 -4.66 -11.74 -5.38
N THR A 207 -5.41 -12.45 -6.22
CA THR A 207 -4.91 -13.61 -6.97
C THR A 207 -3.68 -13.27 -7.80
N LYS A 208 -3.68 -12.09 -8.45
CA LYS A 208 -2.52 -11.58 -9.19
C LYS A 208 -1.29 -11.41 -8.30
N ARG A 209 -1.45 -10.87 -7.09
CA ARG A 209 -0.37 -10.71 -6.10
C ARG A 209 0.18 -12.06 -5.64
N GLU A 210 -0.69 -13.03 -5.37
CA GLU A 210 -0.28 -14.38 -4.97
C GLU A 210 0.50 -15.10 -6.08
N ILE A 211 0.04 -15.00 -7.33
CA ILE A 211 0.76 -15.56 -8.49
C ILE A 211 2.13 -14.91 -8.64
N ILE A 212 2.22 -13.58 -8.51
CA ILE A 212 3.51 -12.87 -8.58
C ILE A 212 4.44 -13.28 -7.43
N SER A 213 3.91 -13.48 -6.23
CA SER A 213 4.68 -13.97 -5.08
C SER A 213 5.21 -15.37 -5.34
N PHE A 214 4.36 -16.28 -5.80
CA PHE A 214 4.73 -17.65 -6.15
C PHE A 214 5.82 -17.72 -7.24
N THR A 215 5.75 -16.86 -8.26
CA THR A 215 6.75 -16.82 -9.34
C THR A 215 8.09 -16.22 -8.92
N LYS A 216 8.14 -15.56 -7.76
CA LYS A 216 9.38 -15.01 -7.17
C LYS A 216 10.02 -15.96 -6.15
N ASP A 217 9.32 -17.03 -5.77
CA ASP A 217 9.87 -18.04 -4.87
C ASP A 217 11.09 -18.70 -5.52
N ALA A 218 12.17 -18.85 -4.76
CA ALA A 218 13.46 -19.34 -5.26
C ALA A 218 13.37 -20.72 -5.94
N ASP A 219 12.45 -21.58 -5.45
CA ASP A 219 12.26 -22.93 -6.00
C ASP A 219 11.58 -22.94 -7.37
N HIS A 220 10.82 -21.91 -7.72
CA HIS A 220 10.07 -21.81 -8.97
C HIS A 220 10.60 -20.77 -9.96
N ALA A 221 11.43 -19.84 -9.52
CA ALA A 221 11.94 -18.74 -10.33
C ALA A 221 12.71 -19.25 -11.56
N SER A 222 13.51 -20.32 -11.41
CA SER A 222 14.30 -20.90 -12.51
C SER A 222 13.43 -21.52 -13.60
N ASP A 223 12.40 -22.26 -13.23
CA ASP A 223 11.48 -22.90 -14.17
C ASP A 223 10.62 -21.87 -14.89
N PHE A 224 10.25 -20.82 -14.19
CA PHE A 224 9.47 -19.72 -14.74
C PHE A 224 10.28 -18.86 -15.74
N ASP A 225 11.54 -18.60 -15.46
CA ASP A 225 12.45 -17.90 -16.38
C ASP A 225 12.75 -18.71 -17.63
N LYS A 226 12.81 -20.04 -17.50
CA LYS A 226 12.92 -20.94 -18.64
C LYS A 226 11.66 -20.88 -19.51
N PHE A 227 10.49 -21.00 -18.89
CA PHE A 227 9.20 -20.91 -19.57
C PHE A 227 9.01 -19.57 -20.31
N LYS A 228 9.41 -18.44 -19.70
CA LYS A 228 9.39 -17.13 -20.36
C LYS A 228 10.27 -17.08 -21.61
N ARG A 229 11.46 -17.67 -21.53
CA ARG A 229 12.38 -17.74 -22.68
C ARG A 229 11.78 -18.56 -23.81
N ASP A 230 11.27 -19.75 -23.51
CA ASP A 230 10.68 -20.65 -24.50
C ASP A 230 9.51 -19.98 -25.23
N ILE A 231 8.60 -19.31 -24.51
CA ILE A 231 7.50 -18.54 -25.10
C ILE A 231 8.01 -17.36 -25.93
N SER A 232 9.01 -16.63 -25.45
CA SER A 232 9.58 -15.51 -26.21
C SER A 232 10.19 -15.94 -27.50
N GLU A 233 10.91 -17.08 -27.53
CA GLU A 233 11.45 -17.69 -28.74
C GLU A 233 10.37 -18.14 -29.73
N ASP A 234 9.27 -18.71 -29.25
CA ASP A 234 8.16 -19.14 -30.09
C ASP A 234 7.38 -17.95 -30.69
N ILE A 235 7.19 -16.89 -29.91
CA ILE A 235 6.60 -15.64 -30.41
C ILE A 235 7.53 -15.00 -31.46
N GLU A 236 8.83 -14.98 -31.23
CA GLU A 236 9.82 -14.47 -32.21
C GLU A 236 9.79 -15.25 -33.53
N LYS A 237 9.73 -16.58 -33.46
CA LYS A 237 9.57 -17.43 -34.64
C LYS A 237 8.29 -17.14 -35.41
N LEU A 238 7.16 -16.99 -34.72
CA LEU A 238 5.86 -16.66 -35.31
C LEU A 238 5.86 -15.29 -35.99
N LEU A 239 6.51 -14.29 -35.38
CA LEU A 239 6.56 -12.93 -35.87
C LEU A 239 7.71 -12.67 -36.87
N SER A 240 8.66 -13.58 -36.97
CA SER A 240 9.83 -13.46 -37.83
C SER A 240 9.52 -12.99 -39.27
N PRO A 241 8.49 -13.51 -39.98
CA PRO A 241 8.17 -13.03 -41.35
C PRO A 241 7.74 -11.55 -41.35
N SER A 242 7.02 -11.12 -40.33
CA SER A 242 6.56 -9.72 -40.17
C SER A 242 7.70 -8.78 -39.79
N ILE A 243 8.59 -9.23 -38.92
CA ILE A 243 9.80 -8.49 -38.49
C ILE A 243 10.73 -8.29 -39.70
N THR A 244 10.96 -9.34 -40.49
CA THR A 244 11.78 -9.26 -41.71
C THR A 244 11.19 -8.28 -42.72
N LYS A 245 9.87 -8.26 -42.88
CA LYS A 245 9.18 -7.30 -43.73
C LYS A 245 9.36 -5.86 -43.26
N LEU A 246 9.23 -5.62 -41.96
CA LEU A 246 9.47 -4.31 -41.37
C LEU A 246 10.92 -3.86 -41.50
N ALA A 247 11.87 -4.75 -41.23
CA ALA A 247 13.30 -4.47 -41.40
C ALA A 247 13.62 -4.09 -42.87
N THR A 248 13.03 -4.79 -43.85
CA THR A 248 13.21 -4.49 -45.29
C THR A 248 12.62 -3.13 -45.67
N LEU A 249 11.46 -2.76 -45.12
CA LEU A 249 10.86 -1.44 -45.31
C LEU A 249 11.76 -0.33 -44.75
N PHE A 250 12.27 -0.49 -43.53
CA PHE A 250 13.20 0.47 -42.94
C PHE A 250 14.54 0.57 -43.67
N GLU A 251 15.07 -0.53 -44.22
CA GLU A 251 16.27 -0.51 -45.07
C GLU A 251 16.04 0.28 -46.34
N ASN A 252 14.86 0.16 -46.98
CA ASN A 252 14.51 0.94 -48.17
C ASN A 252 14.37 2.46 -47.84
N GLU A 253 13.94 2.80 -46.63
CA GLU A 253 13.75 4.19 -46.16
C GLU A 253 14.99 4.79 -45.46
N LYS A 254 16.09 4.02 -45.30
CA LYS A 254 17.25 4.48 -44.53
C LYS A 254 17.90 5.77 -45.09
N ASN A 255 17.77 6.02 -46.38
CA ASN A 255 18.24 7.26 -47.02
C ASN A 255 17.40 8.47 -46.57
N ALA A 256 16.07 8.29 -46.39
CA ALA A 256 15.16 9.33 -45.96
C ALA A 256 15.36 9.68 -44.48
N ILE A 257 15.75 8.71 -43.65
CA ILE A 257 16.02 8.91 -42.20
C ILE A 257 17.48 9.28 -41.90
N GLY A 258 18.29 9.56 -42.90
CA GLY A 258 19.66 10.07 -42.72
C GLY A 258 20.73 9.02 -42.39
N LEU A 259 20.43 7.72 -42.47
CA LEU A 259 21.34 6.60 -42.21
C LEU A 259 22.13 6.11 -43.44
N ALA A 260 22.11 6.86 -44.53
CA ALA A 260 22.71 6.50 -45.79
C ALA A 260 24.26 6.43 -45.82
N LYS A 261 24.92 7.04 -44.82
CA LYS A 261 26.39 7.08 -44.74
C LYS A 261 26.86 6.22 -43.59
N GLY A 262 27.28 5.01 -43.87
CA GLY A 262 27.94 4.11 -42.94
C GLY A 262 27.52 2.65 -43.08
N ASN A 263 28.26 1.72 -42.46
CA ASN A 263 27.91 0.32 -42.37
C ASN A 263 26.86 0.08 -41.26
N VAL A 264 25.69 0.70 -41.36
CA VAL A 264 24.60 0.58 -40.37
C VAL A 264 23.51 -0.31 -40.97
N SER A 265 23.19 -1.42 -40.30
CA SER A 265 22.03 -2.26 -40.60
C SER A 265 20.92 -2.00 -39.56
N ILE A 266 19.68 -2.05 -40.01
CA ILE A 266 18.51 -1.93 -39.10
C ILE A 266 18.10 -3.34 -38.71
N ALA A 267 18.19 -3.66 -37.44
CA ALA A 267 17.69 -4.89 -36.86
C ALA A 267 16.44 -4.58 -35.99
N SER A 268 15.38 -5.35 -36.22
CA SER A 268 14.19 -5.29 -35.37
C SER A 268 14.15 -6.51 -34.48
N THR A 269 14.04 -6.28 -33.17
CA THR A 269 13.89 -7.33 -32.17
C THR A 269 12.51 -7.22 -31.49
N VAL A 270 11.88 -8.35 -31.21
CA VAL A 270 10.63 -8.42 -30.45
C VAL A 270 10.94 -8.83 -29.02
N HIS A 271 10.55 -8.00 -28.08
CA HIS A 271 10.57 -8.34 -26.68
C HIS A 271 9.14 -8.67 -26.23
N ALA A 272 8.85 -9.94 -26.01
CA ALA A 272 7.58 -10.36 -25.45
C ALA A 272 7.55 -10.09 -23.94
N ASN A 273 6.74 -9.13 -23.52
CA ASN A 273 6.49 -8.86 -22.10
C ASN A 273 5.35 -9.76 -21.65
N PHE A 274 5.69 -10.92 -21.08
CA PHE A 274 4.73 -11.92 -20.63
C PHE A 274 4.59 -11.87 -19.12
N SER A 275 3.35 -11.67 -18.63
CA SER A 275 3.00 -11.75 -17.20
C SER A 275 1.97 -12.85 -17.00
N LEU A 276 2.31 -13.90 -16.25
CA LEU A 276 1.37 -14.96 -15.88
C LEU A 276 0.11 -14.40 -15.18
N ALA A 277 0.30 -13.33 -14.41
CA ALA A 277 -0.82 -12.69 -13.70
C ALA A 277 -1.86 -12.07 -14.64
N ASP A 278 -1.51 -11.75 -15.89
CA ASP A 278 -2.45 -11.21 -16.88
C ASP A 278 -3.14 -12.30 -17.71
N THR A 279 -2.62 -13.53 -17.65
CA THR A 279 -3.20 -14.70 -18.33
C THR A 279 -4.11 -15.53 -17.46
N TYR A 280 -4.13 -15.26 -16.14
CA TYR A 280 -4.96 -15.98 -15.19
C TYR A 280 -6.39 -15.41 -15.16
N THR A 281 -7.39 -16.29 -15.39
CA THR A 281 -8.80 -15.97 -15.25
C THR A 281 -9.43 -16.86 -14.20
N THR A 282 -10.18 -16.27 -13.26
CA THR A 282 -10.94 -17.02 -12.25
C THR A 282 -12.35 -17.24 -12.76
N GLU A 283 -12.79 -18.50 -12.78
CA GLU A 283 -14.12 -18.90 -13.19
C GLU A 283 -14.82 -19.67 -12.09
N ILE A 284 -16.13 -19.48 -11.96
CA ILE A 284 -16.97 -20.25 -11.06
C ILE A 284 -17.62 -21.38 -11.87
N LYS A 285 -17.38 -22.62 -11.45
CA LYS A 285 -17.99 -23.80 -12.04
C LYS A 285 -19.16 -24.27 -11.18
N ASP A 286 -20.35 -24.27 -11.75
CA ASP A 286 -21.49 -24.91 -11.14
C ASP A 286 -21.34 -26.46 -11.24
N THR A 287 -21.21 -27.10 -10.10
CA THR A 287 -20.97 -28.55 -10.02
C THR A 287 -22.17 -29.39 -10.46
N LYS A 288 -23.39 -28.82 -10.50
CA LYS A 288 -24.61 -29.52 -10.94
C LYS A 288 -24.82 -29.44 -12.44
N SER A 289 -24.66 -28.29 -13.03
CA SER A 289 -24.86 -28.08 -14.48
C SER A 289 -23.57 -28.24 -15.30
N GLY A 290 -22.40 -28.20 -14.66
CA GLY A 290 -21.11 -28.17 -15.33
C GLY A 290 -20.81 -26.85 -16.03
N TYR A 291 -21.66 -25.85 -15.87
CA TYR A 291 -21.52 -24.56 -16.51
C TYR A 291 -20.43 -23.72 -15.84
N THR A 292 -19.60 -23.07 -16.62
CA THR A 292 -18.52 -22.21 -16.12
C THR A 292 -18.82 -20.77 -16.50
N LEU A 293 -18.79 -19.88 -15.54
CA LEU A 293 -19.00 -18.45 -15.72
C LEU A 293 -17.80 -17.65 -15.20
N PRO A 294 -17.36 -16.61 -15.93
CA PRO A 294 -16.40 -15.68 -15.40
C PRO A 294 -16.87 -15.07 -14.07
N LEU A 295 -15.95 -14.91 -13.12
CA LEU A 295 -16.26 -14.40 -11.78
C LEU A 295 -17.04 -13.07 -11.82
N GLN A 296 -16.72 -12.21 -12.79
CA GLN A 296 -17.37 -10.91 -12.98
C GLN A 296 -18.85 -10.96 -13.40
N ASN A 297 -19.32 -12.11 -13.85
CA ASN A 297 -20.71 -12.29 -14.28
C ASN A 297 -21.59 -12.90 -13.18
N ASN A 298 -21.04 -13.17 -12.00
CA ASN A 298 -21.78 -13.69 -10.86
C ASN A 298 -22.24 -12.56 -9.94
N GLY A 299 -23.50 -12.63 -9.51
CA GLY A 299 -24.03 -11.69 -8.53
C GLY A 299 -23.36 -11.87 -7.15
N LEU A 300 -23.47 -10.86 -6.30
CA LEU A 300 -22.89 -10.76 -4.96
C LEU A 300 -23.16 -11.94 -4.02
N GLY A 301 -24.10 -12.84 -4.36
CA GLY A 301 -24.42 -14.03 -3.55
C GLY A 301 -23.44 -15.21 -3.73
N TYR A 302 -22.49 -15.14 -4.68
CA TYR A 302 -21.49 -16.17 -4.96
C TYR A 302 -20.04 -15.70 -4.73
N THR A 303 -19.85 -14.44 -4.33
CA THR A 303 -18.59 -13.88 -3.92
C THR A 303 -18.54 -13.69 -2.41
#